data_7deceb394b958180102417b40ab89486
#
_entry.id   7deceb394b958180102417b40ab89486
#
_cell.length_a   1.000
_cell.length_b   1.000
_cell.length_c   1.000
_cell.angle_alpha   90.00
_cell.angle_beta   90.00
_cell.angle_gamma   90.00
#
_symmetry.space_group_name_H-M   'P 1'
#
loop_
_entity.id
_entity.type
_entity.pdbx_description
1 polymer ?
#
loop_
_entity_poly.entity_id
_entity_poly.type
_entity_poly.pdbx_seq_one_letter_code
_entity_poly.pdbx_strand_id
1 'polypeptide(L)'
;RDVAVTGVQTCALPIWGKWTGLGEFFVAISPETSSDSEEWFKGTADAILQYLRFVETADADYVAVFGGDHIYKMDITQMIQFHRMNRADITIAALEVPKEEASRFGVFSVDEDSRVTAFTEKPKDPETIPGRETCFASMGNYIFPTKKLIEVLLEGKKIHEDLDFGKHVIPMMLEKGDRVFAYNFNDNHVPGMKSEERGYWKDVGTLDSYYEANMDLIHVSPQLNLYNYKWPILTNQGNLPPAKTVFDEDGRRGVNIDSYVTAGCITSGSTVRRCILGPMCKINSYSLVEDSILFEGVTVGRHAKIKRAIIDKGVSIPDHAEIGYDHDEDLRRGYTVTESGIVVVPRKDR
;
A
#
# COMPACT_ATOMS: atom_id res chain seq x y z
N ARG A 1 22.37 -13.84 1.24
CA ARG A 1 22.56 -12.92 2.41
C ARG A 1 22.65 -11.45 1.99
N ASP A 2 22.01 -11.08 0.90
CA ASP A 2 22.42 -9.83 0.25
C ASP A 2 21.54 -8.62 0.57
N VAL A 3 20.31 -8.80 1.06
CA VAL A 3 19.37 -7.69 1.31
C VAL A 3 18.48 -7.91 2.53
N ALA A 4 18.45 -6.92 3.43
CA ALA A 4 17.41 -6.79 4.45
C ALA A 4 16.33 -5.83 3.95
N VAL A 5 15.07 -6.20 4.06
CA VAL A 5 13.92 -5.35 3.71
C VAL A 5 13.27 -4.86 4.99
N THR A 6 13.13 -3.56 5.11
CA THR A 6 12.45 -2.93 6.25
C THR A 6 11.20 -2.23 5.78
N GLY A 7 10.09 -2.43 6.47
CA GLY A 7 8.84 -1.72 6.23
C GLY A 7 8.06 -1.59 7.52
N VAL A 8 7.42 -0.46 7.73
CA VAL A 8 6.59 -0.20 8.92
C VAL A 8 5.16 -0.61 8.59
N GLN A 9 4.81 -1.87 8.86
CA GLN A 9 3.40 -2.30 8.79
C GLN A 9 3.06 -3.35 9.84
N THR A 10 2.08 -3.04 10.66
CA THR A 10 1.48 -3.97 11.62
C THR A 10 0.56 -5.02 10.98
N CYS A 11 0.10 -4.79 9.75
CA CYS A 11 -0.83 -5.67 9.02
C CYS A 11 -0.16 -6.87 8.32
N ALA A 12 1.15 -6.86 8.16
CA ALA A 12 1.89 -7.88 7.40
C ALA A 12 2.18 -9.18 8.19
N LEU A 13 1.99 -9.17 9.50
CA LEU A 13 2.30 -10.28 10.43
C LEU A 13 1.80 -11.67 10.00
N PRO A 14 0.53 -11.83 9.57
CA PRO A 14 0.02 -13.15 9.23
C PRO A 14 0.54 -13.72 7.92
N ILE A 15 1.05 -12.86 7.03
CA ILE A 15 1.39 -13.21 5.64
C ILE A 15 2.80 -13.79 5.56
N TRP A 16 3.77 -13.18 6.24
CA TRP A 16 5.18 -13.51 6.12
C TRP A 16 5.65 -14.66 7.01
N GLY A 17 5.03 -14.86 8.17
CA GLY A 17 5.43 -15.88 9.15
C GLY A 17 5.33 -17.34 8.68
N LYS A 18 4.71 -17.62 7.52
CA LYS A 18 4.58 -18.97 6.96
C LYS A 18 5.58 -19.29 5.84
N TRP A 19 6.39 -18.34 5.41
CA TRP A 19 7.30 -18.49 4.25
C TRP A 19 8.76 -18.73 4.62
N THR A 20 9.06 -18.97 5.89
CA THR A 20 10.41 -19.13 6.45
C THR A 20 11.10 -20.46 6.10
N GLY A 21 10.75 -21.08 4.97
CA GLY A 21 11.39 -22.34 4.54
C GLY A 21 12.81 -22.18 3.97
N LEU A 22 13.32 -20.95 3.79
CA LEU A 22 14.58 -20.68 3.07
C LEU A 22 15.66 -20.00 3.94
N GLY A 23 15.55 -20.03 5.26
CA GLY A 23 16.51 -19.37 6.17
C GLY A 23 16.28 -17.85 6.28
N GLU A 24 15.17 -17.36 5.76
CA GLU A 24 14.70 -15.99 5.91
C GLU A 24 13.89 -15.87 7.20
N PHE A 25 13.96 -14.74 7.86
CA PHE A 25 13.13 -14.44 9.03
C PHE A 25 12.34 -13.15 8.80
N PHE A 26 11.15 -13.13 9.35
CA PHE A 26 10.30 -11.95 9.39
C PHE A 26 10.07 -11.57 10.86
N VAL A 27 10.35 -10.32 11.19
CA VAL A 27 10.11 -9.77 12.52
C VAL A 27 9.18 -8.57 12.37
N ALA A 28 7.99 -8.67 12.94
CA ALA A 28 7.15 -7.50 13.12
C ALA A 28 7.57 -6.80 14.41
N ILE A 29 7.90 -5.55 14.29
CA ILE A 29 8.40 -4.74 15.39
C ILE A 29 7.35 -3.67 15.66
N SER A 30 6.77 -3.72 16.87
CA SER A 30 5.91 -2.66 17.39
C SER A 30 6.75 -1.51 17.92
N PRO A 31 6.27 -0.25 17.91
CA PRO A 31 6.94 0.83 18.62
C PRO A 31 7.21 0.39 20.07
N GLU A 32 8.46 0.44 20.49
CA GLU A 32 8.78 0.21 21.90
C GLU A 32 8.32 1.44 22.68
N THR A 33 7.19 1.34 23.37
CA THR A 33 6.88 2.26 24.45
C THR A 33 7.84 1.93 25.59
N SER A 34 8.91 2.72 25.72
CA SER A 34 9.69 2.67 26.97
C SER A 34 8.79 3.14 28.11
N SER A 35 9.03 2.64 29.33
CA SER A 35 8.26 3.02 30.52
C SER A 35 8.24 4.54 30.79
N ASP A 36 9.06 5.30 30.09
CA ASP A 36 9.26 6.74 30.27
C ASP A 36 8.80 7.59 29.07
N SER A 37 8.39 7.00 27.92
CA SER A 37 7.84 7.77 26.80
C SER A 37 6.82 6.95 26.02
N GLU A 38 5.58 7.46 25.94
CA GLU A 38 4.53 6.99 25.00
C GLU A 38 4.78 7.53 23.57
N GLU A 39 6.03 7.79 23.19
CA GLU A 39 6.33 8.45 21.93
C GLU A 39 6.37 7.46 20.77
N TRP A 40 5.47 7.68 19.83
CA TRP A 40 5.47 7.04 18.51
C TRP A 40 6.67 7.52 17.68
N PHE A 41 6.95 6.82 16.58
CA PHE A 41 7.97 7.26 15.64
C PHE A 41 7.73 8.70 15.18
N LYS A 42 8.76 9.55 15.29
CA LYS A 42 8.67 10.97 14.93
C LYS A 42 8.90 11.23 13.43
N GLY A 43 9.34 10.20 12.67
CA GLY A 43 9.60 10.30 11.24
C GLY A 43 9.91 8.94 10.62
N THR A 44 9.93 8.88 9.29
CA THR A 44 10.13 7.63 8.55
C THR A 44 11.51 7.03 8.76
N ALA A 45 12.54 7.84 8.88
CA ALA A 45 13.91 7.40 9.17
C ALA A 45 14.11 7.11 10.67
N ASP A 46 13.41 7.81 11.56
CA ASP A 46 13.43 7.57 13.00
C ASP A 46 12.90 6.16 13.32
N ALA A 47 11.89 5.69 12.60
CA ALA A 47 11.36 4.34 12.74
C ALA A 47 12.41 3.25 12.50
N ILE A 48 13.29 3.42 11.51
CA ILE A 48 14.38 2.47 11.25
C ILE A 48 15.49 2.61 12.27
N LEU A 49 15.78 3.83 12.68
CA LEU A 49 16.83 4.11 13.67
C LEU A 49 16.53 3.45 15.02
N GLN A 50 15.29 3.47 15.49
CA GLN A 50 14.90 2.82 16.75
C GLN A 50 15.16 1.31 16.73
N TYR A 51 15.20 0.70 15.55
CA TYR A 51 15.44 -0.74 15.36
C TYR A 51 16.74 -1.05 14.64
N LEU A 52 17.70 -0.14 14.69
CA LEU A 52 18.99 -0.25 14.00
C LEU A 52 19.73 -1.56 14.34
N ARG A 53 19.58 -2.08 15.58
CA ARG A 53 20.13 -3.37 16.01
C ARG A 53 19.74 -4.55 15.08
N PHE A 54 18.51 -4.54 14.52
CA PHE A 54 18.10 -5.60 13.60
C PHE A 54 18.78 -5.47 12.24
N VAL A 55 19.03 -4.23 11.80
CA VAL A 55 19.80 -3.96 10.59
C VAL A 55 21.26 -4.41 10.76
N GLU A 56 21.85 -4.11 11.91
CA GLU A 56 23.24 -4.49 12.23
C GLU A 56 23.41 -6.02 12.34
N THR A 57 22.44 -6.70 12.97
CA THR A 57 22.51 -8.16 13.19
C THR A 57 22.13 -8.97 11.93
N ALA A 58 21.48 -8.38 10.93
CA ALA A 58 21.12 -9.06 9.69
C ALA A 58 22.33 -9.44 8.82
N ASP A 59 23.50 -8.82 9.05
CA ASP A 59 24.75 -9.06 8.29
C ASP A 59 24.55 -8.99 6.77
N ALA A 60 23.69 -8.03 6.34
CA ALA A 60 23.36 -7.81 4.94
C ALA A 60 24.21 -6.69 4.35
N ASP A 61 24.60 -6.82 3.08
CA ASP A 61 25.36 -5.79 2.37
C ASP A 61 24.54 -4.55 2.09
N TYR A 62 23.24 -4.74 1.81
CA TYR A 62 22.29 -3.70 1.43
C TYR A 62 21.02 -3.76 2.27
N VAL A 63 20.43 -2.61 2.49
CA VAL A 63 19.11 -2.46 3.12
C VAL A 63 18.17 -1.83 2.11
N ALA A 64 17.04 -2.48 1.89
CA ALA A 64 15.92 -1.92 1.13
C ALA A 64 14.88 -1.38 2.09
N VAL A 65 14.51 -0.12 1.93
CA VAL A 65 13.50 0.59 2.73
C VAL A 65 12.28 0.84 1.84
N PHE A 66 11.11 0.41 2.28
CA PHE A 66 9.87 0.57 1.53
C PHE A 66 8.77 1.18 2.39
N GLY A 67 7.94 2.04 1.79
CA GLY A 67 6.67 2.46 2.37
C GLY A 67 5.72 1.27 2.49
N GLY A 68 4.89 1.26 3.54
CA GLY A 68 4.00 0.16 3.82
C GLY A 68 2.60 0.28 3.21
N ASP A 69 2.25 1.43 2.67
CA ASP A 69 0.95 1.80 2.12
C ASP A 69 0.96 2.07 0.61
N HIS A 70 2.01 1.60 -0.08
CA HIS A 70 2.13 1.73 -1.52
C HIS A 70 1.80 0.41 -2.23
N ILE A 71 1.06 0.48 -3.33
CA ILE A 71 0.65 -0.68 -4.14
C ILE A 71 1.37 -0.64 -5.48
N TYR A 72 2.20 -1.65 -5.75
CA TYR A 72 2.94 -1.83 -7.00
C TYR A 72 3.46 -3.26 -7.13
N LYS A 73 3.95 -3.63 -8.31
CA LYS A 73 4.74 -4.84 -8.54
C LYS A 73 6.15 -4.45 -8.95
N MET A 74 7.15 -5.01 -8.30
CA MET A 74 8.54 -4.67 -8.54
C MET A 74 9.44 -5.90 -8.38
N ASP A 75 10.40 -6.05 -9.27
CA ASP A 75 11.57 -6.88 -9.05
C ASP A 75 12.68 -6.03 -8.43
N ILE A 76 12.84 -6.17 -7.11
CA ILE A 76 13.83 -5.42 -6.33
C ILE A 76 15.25 -5.69 -6.80
N THR A 77 15.51 -6.87 -7.36
CA THR A 77 16.86 -7.25 -7.81
C THR A 77 17.37 -6.33 -8.93
N GLN A 78 16.49 -5.82 -9.77
CA GLN A 78 16.84 -4.87 -10.83
C GLN A 78 17.29 -3.52 -10.24
N MET A 79 16.60 -3.02 -9.20
CA MET A 79 17.00 -1.80 -8.50
C MET A 79 18.33 -1.98 -7.76
N ILE A 80 18.57 -3.14 -7.14
CA ILE A 80 19.84 -3.46 -6.49
C ILE A 80 20.98 -3.53 -7.52
N GLN A 81 20.75 -4.13 -8.68
CA GLN A 81 21.74 -4.17 -9.76
C GLN A 81 22.10 -2.75 -10.23
N PHE A 82 21.11 -1.90 -10.44
CA PHE A 82 21.32 -0.49 -10.78
C PHE A 82 22.13 0.23 -9.69
N HIS A 83 21.78 0.04 -8.42
CA HIS A 83 22.51 0.59 -7.27
C HIS A 83 24.00 0.17 -7.28
N ARG A 84 24.27 -1.11 -7.51
CA ARG A 84 25.65 -1.65 -7.57
C ARG A 84 26.44 -1.11 -8.76
N MET A 85 25.83 -1.06 -9.94
CA MET A 85 26.48 -0.55 -11.16
C MET A 85 26.92 0.90 -11.00
N ASN A 86 26.10 1.73 -10.38
CA ASN A 86 26.39 3.13 -10.12
C ASN A 86 27.24 3.36 -8.86
N ARG A 87 27.55 2.30 -8.09
CA ARG A 87 28.20 2.38 -6.77
C ARG A 87 27.54 3.44 -5.90
N ALA A 88 26.21 3.49 -5.91
CA ALA A 88 25.43 4.52 -5.24
C ALA A 88 25.58 4.43 -3.71
N ASP A 89 25.48 5.57 -3.03
CA ASP A 89 25.38 5.66 -1.57
C ASP A 89 23.90 5.58 -1.14
N ILE A 90 22.99 6.00 -2.03
CA ILE A 90 21.55 5.74 -1.97
C ILE A 90 21.00 5.63 -3.39
N THR A 91 20.06 4.74 -3.62
CA THR A 91 19.23 4.72 -4.82
C THR A 91 17.78 4.94 -4.41
N ILE A 92 17.10 5.89 -5.06
CA ILE A 92 15.70 6.25 -4.85
C ILE A 92 14.88 5.72 -6.02
N ALA A 93 13.84 4.94 -5.76
CA ALA A 93 12.90 4.59 -6.82
C ALA A 93 12.08 5.82 -7.22
N ALA A 94 12.01 6.06 -8.51
CA ALA A 94 11.44 7.23 -9.12
C ALA A 94 10.30 6.89 -10.06
N LEU A 95 9.24 7.67 -10.02
CA LEU A 95 8.13 7.60 -10.95
C LEU A 95 7.99 8.94 -11.67
N GLU A 96 7.73 8.89 -12.97
CA GLU A 96 7.37 10.07 -13.74
C GLU A 96 5.88 10.37 -13.56
N VAL A 97 5.54 11.52 -12.99
CA VAL A 97 4.17 11.93 -12.69
C VAL A 97 3.85 13.28 -13.32
N PRO A 98 2.57 13.58 -13.65
CA PRO A 98 2.15 14.91 -14.07
C PRO A 98 2.52 15.98 -13.04
N LYS A 99 2.84 17.19 -13.49
CA LYS A 99 3.26 18.30 -12.62
C LYS A 99 2.22 18.59 -11.53
N GLU A 100 0.94 18.50 -11.86
CA GLU A 100 -0.17 18.78 -10.95
C GLU A 100 -0.23 17.82 -9.75
N GLU A 101 0.26 16.59 -9.94
CA GLU A 101 0.26 15.56 -8.90
C GLU A 101 1.57 15.57 -8.09
N ALA A 102 2.64 16.10 -8.65
CA ALA A 102 3.98 16.03 -8.09
C ALA A 102 4.14 16.73 -6.73
N SER A 103 3.30 17.72 -6.42
CA SER A 103 3.32 18.46 -5.14
C SER A 103 3.02 17.58 -3.90
N ARG A 104 2.54 16.35 -4.10
CA ARG A 104 2.27 15.40 -3.01
C ARG A 104 3.50 14.60 -2.60
N PHE A 105 4.56 14.61 -3.40
CA PHE A 105 5.72 13.74 -3.29
C PHE A 105 7.01 14.55 -3.14
N GLY A 106 8.07 13.88 -2.73
CA GLY A 106 9.42 14.39 -2.92
C GLY A 106 9.75 14.41 -4.42
N VAL A 107 10.13 15.56 -4.94
CA VAL A 107 10.47 15.76 -6.35
C VAL A 107 11.96 16.00 -6.49
N PHE A 108 12.57 15.47 -7.53
CA PHE A 108 13.99 15.62 -7.79
C PHE A 108 14.33 15.81 -9.26
N SER A 109 15.44 16.52 -9.47
CA SER A 109 16.07 16.67 -10.77
C SER A 109 17.23 15.70 -10.89
N VAL A 110 17.47 15.18 -12.09
CA VAL A 110 18.57 14.26 -12.37
C VAL A 110 19.41 14.76 -13.54
N ASP A 111 20.68 14.38 -13.58
CA ASP A 111 21.53 14.52 -14.75
C ASP A 111 21.33 13.37 -15.76
N GLU A 112 22.15 13.36 -16.84
CA GLU A 112 22.08 12.35 -17.91
C GLU A 112 22.41 10.94 -17.42
N ASP A 113 23.15 10.81 -16.30
CA ASP A 113 23.52 9.54 -15.68
C ASP A 113 22.54 9.08 -14.59
N SER A 114 21.38 9.74 -14.47
CA SER A 114 20.36 9.50 -13.43
C SER A 114 20.85 9.84 -12.01
N ARG A 115 21.91 10.62 -11.85
CA ARG A 115 22.35 11.14 -10.57
C ARG A 115 21.43 12.28 -10.14
N VAL A 116 20.96 12.24 -8.89
CA VAL A 116 20.10 13.30 -8.33
C VAL A 116 20.93 14.55 -8.09
N THR A 117 20.53 15.64 -8.68
CA THR A 117 21.18 16.96 -8.58
C THR A 117 20.48 17.91 -7.62
N ALA A 118 19.16 17.75 -7.45
CA ALA A 118 18.34 18.48 -6.49
C ALA A 118 17.19 17.63 -5.98
N PHE A 119 16.76 17.86 -4.75
CA PHE A 119 15.61 17.21 -4.14
C PHE A 119 14.80 18.22 -3.31
N THR A 120 13.49 18.20 -3.45
CA THR A 120 12.58 19.05 -2.66
C THR A 120 11.38 18.23 -2.23
N GLU A 121 11.16 18.14 -0.91
CA GLU A 121 10.02 17.44 -0.35
C GLU A 121 8.74 18.28 -0.49
N LYS A 122 7.75 17.72 -1.18
CA LYS A 122 6.42 18.30 -1.41
C LYS A 122 6.44 19.78 -1.87
N PRO A 123 7.11 20.09 -3.00
CA PRO A 123 7.23 21.46 -3.46
C PRO A 123 5.87 22.03 -3.90
N LYS A 124 5.64 23.31 -3.65
CA LYS A 124 4.42 24.00 -4.14
C LYS A 124 4.39 24.16 -5.66
N ASP A 125 5.56 24.35 -6.26
CA ASP A 125 5.74 24.46 -7.71
C ASP A 125 6.90 23.53 -8.12
N PRO A 126 6.61 22.26 -8.43
CA PRO A 126 7.63 21.29 -8.78
C PRO A 126 8.29 21.59 -10.12
N GLU A 127 9.62 21.38 -10.18
CA GLU A 127 10.38 21.48 -11.43
C GLU A 127 10.07 20.31 -12.35
N THR A 128 9.82 20.58 -13.62
CA THR A 128 9.57 19.57 -14.64
C THR A 128 10.86 19.03 -15.22
N ILE A 129 10.80 17.80 -15.72
CA ILE A 129 11.88 17.21 -16.51
C ILE A 129 12.08 18.08 -17.77
N PRO A 130 13.31 18.44 -18.13
CA PRO A 130 13.57 19.26 -19.31
C PRO A 130 12.89 18.72 -20.57
N GLY A 131 12.03 19.56 -21.19
CA GLY A 131 11.28 19.21 -22.40
C GLY A 131 10.04 18.34 -22.18
N ARG A 132 9.60 18.13 -20.92
CA ARG A 132 8.39 17.38 -20.57
C ARG A 132 7.49 18.18 -19.62
N GLU A 133 6.22 17.81 -19.53
CA GLU A 133 5.26 18.36 -18.56
C GLU A 133 5.15 17.49 -17.28
N THR A 134 6.12 16.63 -17.06
CA THR A 134 6.17 15.65 -15.98
C THR A 134 7.35 15.93 -15.05
N CYS A 135 7.28 15.41 -13.83
CA CYS A 135 8.31 15.50 -12.80
C CYS A 135 8.75 14.11 -12.38
N PHE A 136 10.00 13.94 -11.90
CA PHE A 136 10.39 12.75 -11.18
C PHE A 136 9.97 12.85 -9.72
N ALA A 137 9.08 11.96 -9.31
CA ALA A 137 8.60 11.83 -7.94
C ALA A 137 9.26 10.64 -7.24
N SER A 138 9.62 10.80 -5.98
CA SER A 138 10.09 9.72 -5.12
C SER A 138 8.94 8.78 -4.77
N MET A 139 9.14 7.50 -4.96
CA MET A 139 8.20 6.46 -4.52
C MET A 139 8.32 6.14 -3.02
N GLY A 140 9.26 6.77 -2.30
CA GLY A 140 9.54 6.41 -0.90
C GLY A 140 10.24 5.06 -0.73
N ASN A 141 10.80 4.52 -1.80
CA ASN A 141 11.54 3.26 -1.80
C ASN A 141 13.01 3.52 -2.02
N TYR A 142 13.85 2.99 -1.14
CA TYR A 142 15.28 3.28 -1.11
C TYR A 142 16.12 2.02 -1.02
N ILE A 143 17.30 2.02 -1.66
CA ILE A 143 18.37 1.04 -1.44
C ILE A 143 19.58 1.77 -0.89
N PHE A 144 20.14 1.25 0.21
CA PHE A 144 21.36 1.75 0.83
C PHE A 144 22.38 0.61 1.01
N PRO A 145 23.68 0.88 0.93
CA PRO A 145 24.67 0.05 1.60
C PRO A 145 24.42 0.09 3.11
N THR A 146 24.42 -1.04 3.79
CA THR A 146 24.08 -1.12 5.24
C THR A 146 24.89 -0.15 6.09
N LYS A 147 26.21 -0.09 5.86
CA LYS A 147 27.09 0.83 6.59
C LYS A 147 26.74 2.29 6.37
N LYS A 148 26.34 2.66 5.14
CA LYS A 148 25.97 4.04 4.80
C LYS A 148 24.65 4.42 5.45
N LEU A 149 23.66 3.52 5.46
CA LEU A 149 22.39 3.75 6.16
C LEU A 149 22.63 4.03 7.66
N ILE A 150 23.41 3.19 8.32
CA ILE A 150 23.75 3.37 9.75
C ILE A 150 24.40 4.73 9.98
N GLU A 151 25.40 5.08 9.17
CA GLU A 151 26.12 6.36 9.24
C GLU A 151 25.15 7.54 9.16
N VAL A 152 24.34 7.61 8.10
CA VAL A 152 23.46 8.77 7.86
C VAL A 152 22.33 8.87 8.89
N LEU A 153 21.81 7.75 9.40
CA LEU A 153 20.79 7.76 10.44
C LEU A 153 21.34 8.27 11.77
N LEU A 154 22.51 7.78 12.20
CA LEU A 154 23.15 8.22 13.43
C LEU A 154 23.57 9.69 13.38
N GLU A 155 23.98 10.17 12.21
CA GLU A 155 24.34 11.57 12.04
C GLU A 155 23.10 12.46 12.00
N GLY A 156 22.08 12.09 11.21
CA GLY A 156 20.84 12.86 11.12
C GLY A 156 20.13 12.99 12.47
N LYS A 157 20.19 11.95 13.33
CA LYS A 157 19.59 12.00 14.68
C LYS A 157 20.24 13.02 15.61
N LYS A 158 21.50 13.35 15.40
CA LYS A 158 22.17 14.39 16.20
C LYS A 158 21.65 15.80 15.91
N ILE A 159 21.03 15.96 14.73
CA ILE A 159 20.56 17.25 14.22
C ILE A 159 19.03 17.37 14.31
N HIS A 160 18.32 16.26 14.05
CA HIS A 160 16.86 16.23 13.93
C HIS A 160 16.26 15.16 14.86
N GLU A 161 15.33 15.55 15.72
CA GLU A 161 14.57 14.60 16.54
C GLU A 161 13.57 13.79 15.72
N ASP A 162 12.91 14.44 14.75
CA ASP A 162 11.89 13.89 13.85
C ASP A 162 12.48 13.43 12.52
N LEU A 163 13.56 12.64 12.59
CA LEU A 163 14.35 12.26 11.42
C LEU A 163 13.51 11.58 10.34
N ASP A 164 13.48 12.20 9.15
CA ASP A 164 12.72 11.77 7.98
C ASP A 164 13.63 11.65 6.75
N PHE A 165 13.37 10.64 5.88
CA PHE A 165 14.21 10.44 4.69
C PHE A 165 14.12 11.61 3.71
N GLY A 166 12.91 12.06 3.38
CA GLY A 166 12.72 13.12 2.40
C GLY A 166 13.13 14.50 2.92
N LYS A 167 12.76 14.82 4.15
CA LYS A 167 13.04 16.17 4.72
C LYS A 167 14.49 16.36 5.14
N HIS A 168 15.15 15.30 5.62
CA HIS A 168 16.42 15.44 6.32
C HIS A 168 17.54 14.59 5.71
N VAL A 169 17.34 13.27 5.53
CA VAL A 169 18.42 12.36 5.13
C VAL A 169 18.88 12.62 3.70
N ILE A 170 17.95 12.68 2.73
CA ILE A 170 18.30 12.89 1.32
C ILE A 170 18.95 14.26 1.10
N PRO A 171 18.39 15.39 1.58
CA PRO A 171 19.06 16.69 1.48
C PRO A 171 20.47 16.70 2.11
N MET A 172 20.63 16.13 3.31
CA MET A 172 21.94 16.05 3.97
C MET A 172 22.96 15.25 3.14
N MET A 173 22.55 14.15 2.49
CA MET A 173 23.42 13.36 1.63
C MET A 173 23.82 14.13 0.37
N LEU A 174 22.89 14.88 -0.21
CA LEU A 174 23.17 15.73 -1.38
C LEU A 174 24.17 16.85 -1.04
N GLU A 175 23.97 17.53 0.09
CA GLU A 175 24.89 18.58 0.58
C GLU A 175 26.30 18.06 0.84
N LYS A 176 26.46 16.81 1.26
CA LYS A 176 27.75 16.14 1.45
C LYS A 176 28.40 15.68 0.15
N GLY A 177 27.67 15.72 -0.97
CA GLY A 177 28.14 15.22 -2.25
C GLY A 177 28.12 13.71 -2.40
N ASP A 178 27.34 13.01 -1.55
CA ASP A 178 27.10 11.56 -1.66
C ASP A 178 26.51 11.22 -3.04
N ARG A 179 26.69 9.97 -3.46
CA ARG A 179 26.20 9.48 -4.76
C ARG A 179 24.74 9.05 -4.64
N VAL A 180 23.85 10.01 -4.82
CA VAL A 180 22.41 9.82 -4.82
C VAL A 180 21.93 9.55 -6.25
N PHE A 181 21.26 8.42 -6.51
CA PHE A 181 20.79 8.04 -7.83
C PHE A 181 19.29 7.78 -7.86
N ALA A 182 18.64 8.11 -8.96
CA ALA A 182 17.24 7.83 -9.22
C ALA A 182 17.11 6.59 -10.12
N TYR A 183 16.40 5.57 -9.64
CA TYR A 183 16.03 4.40 -10.42
C TYR A 183 14.65 4.62 -11.03
N ASN A 184 14.55 4.72 -12.34
CA ASN A 184 13.26 4.89 -13.00
C ASN A 184 12.43 3.60 -12.89
N PHE A 185 11.33 3.64 -12.14
CA PHE A 185 10.45 2.50 -11.93
C PHE A 185 9.81 1.99 -13.23
N ASN A 186 9.64 2.84 -14.24
CA ASN A 186 9.16 2.43 -15.55
C ASN A 186 10.09 1.43 -16.25
N ASP A 187 11.37 1.34 -15.86
CA ASP A 187 12.33 0.39 -16.40
C ASP A 187 12.29 -0.96 -15.66
N ASN A 188 11.51 -1.06 -14.58
CA ASN A 188 11.34 -2.31 -13.84
C ASN A 188 10.38 -3.24 -14.55
N HIS A 189 10.79 -4.48 -14.74
CA HIS A 189 10.00 -5.50 -15.42
C HIS A 189 9.88 -6.74 -14.56
N VAL A 190 8.64 -7.16 -14.32
CA VAL A 190 8.36 -8.46 -13.72
C VAL A 190 7.87 -9.44 -14.78
N PRO A 191 8.22 -10.75 -14.68
CA PRO A 191 7.75 -11.76 -15.62
C PRO A 191 6.21 -11.74 -15.78
N GLY A 192 5.75 -11.71 -17.03
CA GLY A 192 4.31 -11.72 -17.35
C GLY A 192 3.59 -10.36 -17.21
N MET A 193 4.31 -9.29 -16.91
CA MET A 193 3.78 -7.92 -16.92
C MET A 193 3.35 -7.52 -18.34
N LYS A 194 2.20 -6.90 -18.44
CA LYS A 194 1.71 -6.28 -19.69
C LYS A 194 2.15 -4.83 -19.76
N SER A 195 2.09 -4.26 -20.96
CA SER A 195 2.47 -2.84 -21.20
C SER A 195 1.66 -1.85 -20.36
N GLU A 196 0.38 -2.16 -20.14
CA GLU A 196 -0.55 -1.31 -19.38
C GLU A 196 -0.28 -1.31 -17.87
N GLU A 197 0.44 -2.32 -17.37
CA GLU A 197 0.81 -2.44 -15.96
C GLU A 197 2.13 -1.69 -15.63
N ARG A 198 2.86 -1.22 -16.67
CA ARG A 198 4.15 -0.54 -16.49
C ARG A 198 3.97 0.76 -15.71
N GLY A 199 4.80 0.97 -14.71
CA GLY A 199 4.76 2.18 -13.89
C GLY A 199 3.54 2.28 -12.97
N TYR A 200 2.74 1.20 -12.82
CA TYR A 200 1.63 1.23 -11.87
C TYR A 200 2.16 1.33 -10.44
N TRP A 201 1.84 2.45 -9.83
CA TRP A 201 2.11 2.72 -8.43
C TRP A 201 0.98 3.57 -7.85
N LYS A 202 0.49 3.23 -6.68
CA LYS A 202 -0.56 3.94 -5.96
C LYS A 202 -0.18 4.09 -4.49
N ASP A 203 -0.23 5.30 -4.00
CA ASP A 203 -0.29 5.60 -2.57
C ASP A 203 -1.74 5.50 -2.10
N VAL A 204 -2.01 4.66 -1.10
CA VAL A 204 -3.36 4.44 -0.56
C VAL A 204 -3.50 4.98 0.87
N GLY A 205 -2.77 6.03 1.19
CA GLY A 205 -2.80 6.71 2.49
C GLY A 205 -4.10 7.46 2.82
N THR A 206 -5.04 7.56 1.87
CA THR A 206 -6.38 8.12 2.13
C THR A 206 -7.48 7.09 1.88
N LEU A 207 -8.64 7.25 2.52
CA LEU A 207 -9.80 6.37 2.31
C LEU A 207 -10.24 6.35 0.84
N ASP A 208 -10.19 7.51 0.19
CA ASP A 208 -10.57 7.65 -1.22
C ASP A 208 -9.60 6.92 -2.13
N SER A 209 -8.28 7.14 -1.98
CA SER A 209 -7.26 6.45 -2.79
C SER A 209 -7.27 4.94 -2.54
N TYR A 210 -7.50 4.52 -1.28
CA TYR A 210 -7.66 3.10 -0.94
C TYR A 210 -8.88 2.48 -1.64
N TYR A 211 -10.03 3.16 -1.60
CA TYR A 211 -11.25 2.72 -2.26
C TYR A 211 -11.06 2.62 -3.78
N GLU A 212 -10.52 3.66 -4.41
CA GLU A 212 -10.28 3.71 -5.84
C GLU A 212 -9.31 2.61 -6.30
N ALA A 213 -8.20 2.40 -5.60
CA ALA A 213 -7.24 1.35 -5.93
C ALA A 213 -7.85 -0.06 -5.85
N ASN A 214 -8.75 -0.30 -4.89
CA ASN A 214 -9.49 -1.55 -4.79
C ASN A 214 -10.50 -1.70 -5.92
N MET A 215 -11.30 -0.66 -6.20
CA MET A 215 -12.33 -0.71 -7.24
C MET A 215 -11.74 -0.83 -8.64
N ASP A 216 -10.52 -0.35 -8.87
CA ASP A 216 -9.80 -0.55 -10.13
C ASP A 216 -9.54 -2.05 -10.41
N LEU A 217 -9.31 -2.86 -9.38
CA LEU A 217 -9.05 -4.29 -9.52
C LEU A 217 -10.19 -5.08 -10.18
N ILE A 218 -11.43 -4.64 -10.03
CA ILE A 218 -12.62 -5.34 -10.58
C ILE A 218 -12.95 -4.92 -12.01
N HIS A 219 -12.21 -4.00 -12.60
CA HIS A 219 -12.35 -3.66 -14.00
C HIS A 219 -11.97 -4.85 -14.90
N VAL A 220 -12.53 -4.90 -16.11
CA VAL A 220 -12.24 -5.95 -17.11
C VAL A 220 -10.74 -5.98 -17.46
N SER A 221 -10.11 -4.83 -17.50
CA SER A 221 -8.67 -4.66 -17.74
C SER A 221 -8.08 -3.76 -16.66
N PRO A 222 -7.81 -4.29 -15.45
CA PRO A 222 -7.25 -3.50 -14.37
C PRO A 222 -5.78 -3.17 -14.65
N GLN A 223 -5.34 -2.00 -14.20
CA GLN A 223 -3.92 -1.62 -14.30
C GLN A 223 -3.03 -2.53 -13.44
N LEU A 224 -3.51 -2.99 -12.27
CA LEU A 224 -2.84 -3.99 -11.46
C LEU A 224 -3.47 -5.36 -11.69
N ASN A 225 -2.81 -6.22 -12.46
CA ASN A 225 -3.32 -7.56 -12.75
C ASN A 225 -2.92 -8.55 -11.65
N LEU A 226 -3.90 -9.01 -10.86
CA LEU A 226 -3.68 -10.04 -9.83
C LEU A 226 -3.51 -11.45 -10.41
N TYR A 227 -3.90 -11.69 -11.68
CA TYR A 227 -3.83 -12.98 -12.35
C TYR A 227 -2.52 -13.23 -13.10
N ASN A 228 -1.48 -12.47 -12.79
CA ASN A 228 -0.13 -12.75 -13.30
C ASN A 228 0.51 -13.90 -12.50
N TYR A 229 0.31 -15.13 -12.96
CA TYR A 229 0.87 -16.33 -12.32
C TYR A 229 2.39 -16.49 -12.47
N LYS A 230 3.03 -15.70 -13.33
CA LYS A 230 4.50 -15.70 -13.46
C LYS A 230 5.18 -14.85 -12.41
N TRP A 231 4.42 -13.91 -11.81
CA TRP A 231 4.85 -13.06 -10.70
C TRP A 231 3.69 -12.86 -9.73
N PRO A 232 3.31 -13.91 -8.96
CA PRO A 232 2.14 -13.85 -8.10
C PRO A 232 2.39 -12.94 -6.90
N ILE A 233 1.34 -12.21 -6.50
CA ILE A 233 1.32 -11.54 -5.20
C ILE A 233 1.00 -12.60 -4.16
N LEU A 234 1.98 -12.87 -3.29
CA LEU A 234 1.85 -13.88 -2.24
C LEU A 234 1.02 -13.31 -1.09
N THR A 235 0.05 -14.08 -0.63
CA THR A 235 -0.83 -13.69 0.48
C THR A 235 -1.13 -14.91 1.37
N ASN A 236 -1.54 -14.66 2.61
CA ASN A 236 -2.00 -15.70 3.50
C ASN A 236 -3.41 -16.15 3.09
N GLN A 237 -3.49 -17.19 2.28
CA GLN A 237 -4.75 -17.83 1.95
C GLN A 237 -5.10 -18.81 3.08
N GLY A 238 -6.10 -18.46 3.90
CA GLY A 238 -6.67 -19.40 4.87
C GLY A 238 -7.23 -20.67 4.20
N ASN A 239 -7.26 -21.79 4.91
CA ASN A 239 -7.92 -23.01 4.45
C ASN A 239 -9.45 -22.83 4.51
N LEU A 240 -10.00 -22.04 3.61
CA LEU A 240 -11.42 -21.70 3.54
C LEU A 240 -12.11 -22.49 2.42
N PRO A 241 -13.42 -22.83 2.57
CA PRO A 241 -14.18 -23.45 1.49
C PRO A 241 -14.34 -22.49 0.31
N PRO A 242 -14.65 -23.00 -0.89
CA PRO A 242 -14.97 -22.17 -2.04
C PRO A 242 -16.13 -21.21 -1.74
N ALA A 243 -16.16 -20.07 -2.44
CA ALA A 243 -17.31 -19.17 -2.43
C ALA A 243 -18.55 -19.86 -3.01
N LYS A 244 -19.73 -19.50 -2.49
CA LYS A 244 -20.99 -20.13 -2.85
C LYS A 244 -22.07 -19.10 -3.14
N THR A 245 -22.73 -19.23 -4.29
CA THR A 245 -23.90 -18.43 -4.68
C THR A 245 -25.10 -19.37 -4.71
N VAL A 246 -26.20 -19.03 -4.03
CA VAL A 246 -27.37 -19.90 -3.91
C VAL A 246 -28.66 -19.15 -4.15
N PHE A 247 -29.69 -19.95 -4.47
CA PHE A 247 -31.02 -19.62 -4.93
C PHE A 247 -31.08 -19.12 -6.36
N ASP A 248 -32.03 -19.67 -7.10
CA ASP A 248 -32.43 -19.28 -8.44
C ASP A 248 -33.95 -19.36 -8.56
N GLU A 249 -34.64 -18.63 -7.67
CA GLU A 249 -36.08 -18.51 -7.60
C GLU A 249 -36.49 -17.10 -8.04
N ASP A 250 -37.70 -16.96 -8.60
CA ASP A 250 -38.22 -15.62 -8.91
C ASP A 250 -38.29 -14.73 -7.68
N GLY A 251 -37.70 -13.54 -7.80
CA GLY A 251 -37.57 -12.59 -6.70
C GLY A 251 -36.54 -12.94 -5.65
N ARG A 252 -35.87 -14.12 -5.74
CA ARG A 252 -34.83 -14.56 -4.80
C ARG A 252 -33.70 -15.26 -5.53
N ARG A 253 -32.89 -14.49 -6.24
CA ARG A 253 -31.75 -15.02 -7.00
C ARG A 253 -30.43 -14.50 -6.46
N GLY A 254 -29.46 -15.40 -6.19
CA GLY A 254 -28.11 -15.00 -5.86
C GLY A 254 -27.34 -14.61 -7.13
N VAL A 255 -26.77 -13.40 -7.16
CA VAL A 255 -26.05 -12.88 -8.33
C VAL A 255 -24.82 -12.10 -7.91
N ASN A 256 -23.68 -12.39 -8.53
CA ASN A 256 -22.44 -11.60 -8.39
C ASN A 256 -22.03 -11.11 -9.79
N ILE A 257 -21.90 -9.79 -9.95
CA ILE A 257 -21.59 -9.15 -11.23
C ILE A 257 -20.39 -8.22 -11.03
N ASP A 258 -19.39 -8.31 -11.90
CA ASP A 258 -18.19 -7.46 -11.89
C ASP A 258 -17.58 -7.34 -10.47
N SER A 259 -17.43 -8.46 -9.79
CA SER A 259 -17.08 -8.46 -8.35
C SER A 259 -16.04 -9.52 -8.04
N TYR A 260 -15.15 -9.22 -7.10
CA TYR A 260 -14.30 -10.22 -6.47
C TYR A 260 -15.02 -10.84 -5.28
N VAL A 261 -15.18 -12.17 -5.33
CA VAL A 261 -15.80 -12.96 -4.27
C VAL A 261 -14.78 -13.96 -3.78
N THR A 262 -14.23 -13.72 -2.61
CA THR A 262 -13.15 -14.54 -2.07
C THR A 262 -13.67 -15.82 -1.40
N ALA A 263 -12.75 -16.70 -1.00
CA ALA A 263 -13.09 -17.99 -0.38
C ALA A 263 -13.94 -17.83 0.89
N GLY A 264 -14.84 -18.79 1.12
CA GLY A 264 -15.75 -18.80 2.28
C GLY A 264 -16.97 -17.89 2.16
N CYS A 265 -17.08 -17.07 1.12
CA CYS A 265 -18.23 -16.19 0.94
C CYS A 265 -19.51 -16.94 0.56
N ILE A 266 -20.65 -16.41 1.03
CA ILE A 266 -21.98 -16.91 0.68
C ILE A 266 -22.86 -15.75 0.19
N THR A 267 -23.21 -15.75 -1.09
CA THR A 267 -24.23 -14.86 -1.66
C THR A 267 -25.55 -15.61 -1.73
N SER A 268 -26.49 -15.27 -0.82
CA SER A 268 -27.72 -16.02 -0.58
C SER A 268 -28.93 -15.26 -1.09
N GLY A 269 -29.37 -15.48 -2.34
CA GLY A 269 -30.56 -14.85 -2.91
C GLY A 269 -30.53 -13.31 -2.86
N SER A 270 -29.39 -12.73 -3.17
CA SER A 270 -29.08 -11.29 -3.12
C SER A 270 -28.28 -10.88 -4.36
N THR A 271 -28.22 -9.59 -4.62
CA THR A 271 -27.44 -9.02 -5.72
C THR A 271 -26.20 -8.31 -5.18
N VAL A 272 -25.05 -8.71 -5.70
CA VAL A 272 -23.75 -8.06 -5.45
C VAL A 272 -23.22 -7.56 -6.79
N ARG A 273 -22.90 -6.28 -6.88
CA ARG A 273 -22.46 -5.66 -8.13
C ARG A 273 -21.30 -4.69 -7.89
N ARG A 274 -20.23 -4.88 -8.64
CA ARG A 274 -19.01 -4.06 -8.54
C ARG A 274 -18.52 -3.96 -7.09
N CYS A 275 -18.29 -5.12 -6.48
CA CYS A 275 -17.89 -5.20 -5.08
C CYS A 275 -16.64 -6.08 -4.91
N ILE A 276 -15.96 -5.84 -3.79
CA ILE A 276 -14.92 -6.74 -3.29
C ILE A 276 -15.40 -7.32 -1.98
N LEU A 277 -15.62 -8.64 -1.96
CA LEU A 277 -15.98 -9.38 -0.77
C LEU A 277 -14.74 -10.09 -0.21
N GLY A 278 -14.29 -9.64 0.95
CA GLY A 278 -13.26 -10.30 1.73
C GLY A 278 -13.69 -11.71 2.19
N PRO A 279 -12.76 -12.52 2.73
CA PRO A 279 -13.06 -13.90 3.12
C PRO A 279 -14.27 -14.02 4.09
N MET A 280 -15.04 -15.10 3.93
CA MET A 280 -16.17 -15.43 4.81
C MET A 280 -17.29 -14.39 4.89
N CYS A 281 -17.42 -13.48 3.95
CA CYS A 281 -18.56 -12.58 3.86
C CYS A 281 -19.86 -13.36 3.59
N LYS A 282 -20.95 -12.95 4.24
CA LYS A 282 -22.27 -13.53 4.05
C LYS A 282 -23.29 -12.46 3.71
N ILE A 283 -23.88 -12.54 2.50
CA ILE A 283 -24.92 -11.63 2.05
C ILE A 283 -26.24 -12.36 2.06
N ASN A 284 -27.17 -11.97 2.95
CA ASN A 284 -28.47 -12.62 3.09
C ASN A 284 -29.49 -12.12 2.04
N SER A 285 -30.57 -12.90 1.87
CA SER A 285 -31.51 -12.76 0.78
C SER A 285 -32.17 -11.38 0.69
N TYR A 286 -32.48 -10.99 -0.52
CA TYR A 286 -33.17 -9.76 -0.91
C TYR A 286 -32.34 -8.49 -0.71
N SER A 287 -31.04 -8.63 -0.43
CA SER A 287 -30.16 -7.51 -0.21
C SER A 287 -29.49 -7.09 -1.52
N LEU A 288 -29.13 -5.80 -1.60
CA LEU A 288 -28.42 -5.21 -2.72
C LEU A 288 -27.12 -4.57 -2.19
N VAL A 289 -26.00 -5.02 -2.73
CA VAL A 289 -24.68 -4.45 -2.39
C VAL A 289 -24.02 -3.99 -3.70
N GLU A 290 -23.71 -2.72 -3.77
CA GLU A 290 -23.14 -2.10 -4.97
C GLU A 290 -21.91 -1.24 -4.62
N ASP A 291 -20.93 -1.20 -5.52
CA ASP A 291 -19.78 -0.31 -5.46
C ASP A 291 -19.12 -0.30 -4.05
N SER A 292 -18.92 -1.46 -3.45
CA SER A 292 -18.54 -1.54 -2.04
C SER A 292 -17.45 -2.58 -1.76
N ILE A 293 -16.69 -2.30 -0.70
CA ILE A 293 -15.63 -3.18 -0.20
C ILE A 293 -16.06 -3.70 1.17
N LEU A 294 -16.24 -5.00 1.29
CA LEU A 294 -16.59 -5.66 2.54
C LEU A 294 -15.40 -6.49 3.01
N PHE A 295 -14.90 -6.21 4.21
CA PHE A 295 -13.78 -6.95 4.76
C PHE A 295 -14.20 -8.32 5.31
N GLU A 296 -13.21 -9.08 5.74
CA GLU A 296 -13.38 -10.44 6.24
C GLU A 296 -14.50 -10.57 7.27
N GLY A 297 -15.37 -11.60 7.10
CA GLY A 297 -16.39 -11.98 8.07
C GLY A 297 -17.59 -11.03 8.15
N VAL A 298 -17.71 -10.06 7.24
CA VAL A 298 -18.88 -9.17 7.20
C VAL A 298 -20.15 -9.98 6.90
N THR A 299 -21.20 -9.74 7.71
CA THR A 299 -22.53 -10.32 7.49
C THR A 299 -23.52 -9.21 7.15
N VAL A 300 -24.21 -9.31 6.01
CA VAL A 300 -25.26 -8.39 5.59
C VAL A 300 -26.62 -9.05 5.85
N GLY A 301 -27.47 -8.36 6.59
CA GLY A 301 -28.84 -8.77 6.91
C GLY A 301 -29.75 -8.82 5.70
N ARG A 302 -30.98 -9.31 5.87
CA ARG A 302 -31.96 -9.39 4.77
C ARG A 302 -32.49 -8.00 4.41
N HIS A 303 -32.80 -7.82 3.13
CA HIS A 303 -33.37 -6.57 2.60
C HIS A 303 -32.46 -5.33 2.83
N ALA A 304 -31.21 -5.53 3.19
CA ALA A 304 -30.27 -4.45 3.37
C ALA A 304 -29.81 -3.90 2.01
N LYS A 305 -29.53 -2.61 1.96
CA LYS A 305 -29.00 -1.92 0.78
C LYS A 305 -27.70 -1.22 1.16
N ILE A 306 -26.64 -1.51 0.44
CA ILE A 306 -25.32 -0.92 0.68
C ILE A 306 -24.79 -0.41 -0.65
N LYS A 307 -24.32 0.84 -0.65
CA LYS A 307 -23.75 1.46 -1.84
C LYS A 307 -22.56 2.33 -1.48
N ARG A 308 -21.48 2.23 -2.28
CA ARG A 308 -20.29 3.08 -2.17
C ARG A 308 -19.76 3.13 -0.73
N ALA A 309 -19.50 1.94 -0.17
CA ALA A 309 -19.11 1.81 1.24
C ALA A 309 -17.89 0.91 1.43
N ILE A 310 -17.16 1.17 2.51
CA ILE A 310 -16.12 0.29 3.07
C ILE A 310 -16.65 -0.23 4.40
N ILE A 311 -16.84 -1.55 4.53
CA ILE A 311 -17.34 -2.18 5.74
C ILE A 311 -16.20 -2.95 6.41
N ASP A 312 -15.89 -2.60 7.65
CA ASP A 312 -14.78 -3.18 8.40
C ASP A 312 -15.02 -4.64 8.82
N LYS A 313 -13.95 -5.32 9.22
CA LYS A 313 -13.92 -6.75 9.57
C LYS A 313 -14.96 -7.14 10.59
N GLY A 314 -15.68 -8.24 10.31
CA GLY A 314 -16.63 -8.85 11.25
C GLY A 314 -17.85 -7.99 11.57
N VAL A 315 -18.08 -6.91 10.86
CA VAL A 315 -19.28 -6.06 11.04
C VAL A 315 -20.53 -6.84 10.63
N SER A 316 -21.56 -6.75 11.46
CA SER A 316 -22.90 -7.29 11.16
C SER A 316 -23.85 -6.14 10.82
N ILE A 317 -24.29 -6.10 9.58
CA ILE A 317 -25.27 -5.13 9.09
C ILE A 317 -26.67 -5.70 9.35
N PRO A 318 -27.57 -4.97 10.05
CA PRO A 318 -28.89 -5.47 10.37
C PRO A 318 -29.79 -5.59 9.14
N ASP A 319 -30.92 -6.32 9.30
CA ASP A 319 -31.95 -6.41 8.29
C ASP A 319 -32.51 -5.03 7.98
N HIS A 320 -32.85 -4.78 6.71
CA HIS A 320 -33.40 -3.54 6.21
C HIS A 320 -32.53 -2.27 6.37
N ALA A 321 -31.24 -2.44 6.72
CA ALA A 321 -30.34 -1.30 6.80
C ALA A 321 -30.09 -0.70 5.42
N GLU A 322 -30.05 0.62 5.33
CA GLU A 322 -29.62 1.37 4.17
C GLU A 322 -28.33 2.12 4.53
N ILE A 323 -27.27 1.95 3.72
CA ILE A 323 -25.94 2.55 3.91
C ILE A 323 -25.48 3.14 2.58
N GLY A 324 -25.06 4.41 2.59
CA GLY A 324 -24.60 5.13 1.39
C GLY A 324 -25.73 5.67 0.52
N TYR A 325 -26.96 5.73 1.05
CA TYR A 325 -28.13 6.32 0.39
C TYR A 325 -28.53 7.65 1.02
N ASP A 326 -28.30 7.82 2.32
CA ASP A 326 -28.54 9.06 3.08
C ASP A 326 -27.33 9.31 3.97
N HIS A 327 -26.45 10.21 3.53
CA HIS A 327 -25.20 10.52 4.23
C HIS A 327 -25.42 11.17 5.60
N ASP A 328 -26.51 11.94 5.78
CA ASP A 328 -26.84 12.54 7.08
C ASP A 328 -27.25 11.46 8.09
N GLU A 329 -27.98 10.45 7.65
CA GLU A 329 -28.30 9.29 8.47
C GLU A 329 -27.06 8.43 8.77
N ASP A 330 -26.17 8.23 7.80
CA ASP A 330 -24.92 7.50 8.00
C ASP A 330 -24.03 8.19 9.04
N LEU A 331 -23.91 9.52 8.98
CA LEU A 331 -23.19 10.33 9.99
C LEU A 331 -23.85 10.22 11.38
N ARG A 332 -25.19 10.24 11.47
CA ARG A 332 -25.92 10.08 12.75
C ARG A 332 -25.69 8.71 13.38
N ARG A 333 -25.47 7.68 12.58
CA ARG A 333 -25.10 6.33 13.05
C ARG A 333 -23.65 6.21 13.52
N GLY A 334 -22.85 7.27 13.36
CA GLY A 334 -21.44 7.33 13.72
C GLY A 334 -20.52 6.73 12.65
N TYR A 335 -20.97 6.68 11.39
CA TYR A 335 -20.12 6.29 10.27
C TYR A 335 -19.34 7.50 9.77
N THR A 336 -18.20 7.24 9.14
CA THR A 336 -17.44 8.31 8.47
C THR A 336 -17.90 8.40 7.02
N VAL A 337 -18.09 9.63 6.53
CA VAL A 337 -18.38 9.90 5.12
C VAL A 337 -17.26 10.78 4.57
N THR A 338 -16.59 10.32 3.51
CA THR A 338 -15.53 11.11 2.87
C THR A 338 -16.13 12.24 2.01
N GLU A 339 -15.31 13.19 1.60
CA GLU A 339 -15.75 14.28 0.71
C GLU A 339 -16.29 13.76 -0.64
N SER A 340 -15.77 12.63 -1.13
CA SER A 340 -16.27 11.97 -2.34
C SER A 340 -17.54 11.14 -2.11
N GLY A 341 -18.05 11.05 -0.87
CA GLY A 341 -19.27 10.31 -0.51
C GLY A 341 -19.07 8.82 -0.29
N ILE A 342 -17.87 8.36 0.07
CA ILE A 342 -17.62 6.97 0.50
C ILE A 342 -17.99 6.85 1.98
N VAL A 343 -18.86 5.88 2.30
CA VAL A 343 -19.26 5.61 3.69
C VAL A 343 -18.37 4.53 4.30
N VAL A 344 -17.75 4.82 5.44
CA VAL A 344 -16.92 3.86 6.16
C VAL A 344 -17.63 3.44 7.44
N VAL A 345 -17.93 2.15 7.52
CA VAL A 345 -18.59 1.53 8.69
C VAL A 345 -17.53 0.83 9.53
N PRO A 346 -17.11 1.42 10.65
CA PRO A 346 -16.07 0.85 11.50
C PRO A 346 -16.62 -0.33 12.32
N ARG A 347 -15.72 -1.23 12.70
CA ARG A 347 -16.01 -2.20 13.74
C ARG A 347 -16.21 -1.47 15.06
N LYS A 348 -17.35 -1.71 15.70
CA LYS A 348 -17.54 -1.23 17.07
C LYS A 348 -16.72 -2.14 17.99
N ASP A 349 -15.76 -1.58 18.69
CA ASP A 349 -15.06 -2.28 19.75
C ASP A 349 -16.08 -2.76 20.78
N ARG A 350 -15.93 -4.03 21.20
CA ARG A 350 -16.80 -4.66 22.20
C ARG A 350 -16.40 -4.21 23.61
#